data_a68838f649d7e3666a95c0ea444e9c21
#
_entry.id   a68838f649d7e3666a95c0ea444e9c21
#
_cell.length_a   1.000
_cell.length_b   1.000
_cell.length_c   1.000
_cell.angle_alpha   90.00
_cell.angle_beta   90.00
_cell.angle_gamma   90.00
#
_symmetry.space_group_name_H-M   'P 1'
#
loop_
_entity.id
_entity.type
_entity.pdbx_description
1 polymer ?
#
loop_
_entity_poly.entity_id
_entity_poly.type
_entity_poly.pdbx_seq_one_letter_code
_entity_poly.pdbx_strand_id
1 'polypeptide(L)'
;MKRKIYTSLFAGILFISIMFIATSCSDSTDDFIETEWNIENFTVNASQWTWNSNLNRWEAVRPLGFIDEFIYENGSVIGYVFIGAQGVNEVQVPLPYIRSFLVEVGQNEYIDFTETISLEFSHQRNEVTFFIEPSDGVQDQDARQNYNFRVVMIW
;
A
#
# COMPACT_ATOMS: atom_id res chain seq x y z
N MET A 1 29.50 55.71 47.12
CA MET A 1 30.03 54.87 45.99
C MET A 1 29.65 53.39 46.00
N LYS A 2 29.23 52.74 47.06
CA LYS A 2 28.94 51.33 47.13
C LYS A 2 27.64 50.93 46.42
N ARG A 3 26.59 51.76 46.31
CA ARG A 3 25.30 51.47 45.68
C ARG A 3 25.36 51.30 44.13
N LYS A 4 26.25 51.99 43.46
CA LYS A 4 26.41 51.95 42.01
C LYS A 4 27.09 50.67 41.51
N ILE A 5 27.89 50.01 42.35
CA ILE A 5 28.55 48.73 41.98
C ILE A 5 27.57 47.56 41.97
N TYR A 6 26.65 47.56 42.93
CA TYR A 6 25.63 46.45 42.98
C TYR A 6 24.64 46.50 41.83
N THR A 7 24.22 47.69 41.37
CA THR A 7 23.34 47.85 40.23
C THR A 7 24.00 47.40 38.91
N SER A 8 25.31 47.70 38.78
CA SER A 8 26.05 47.20 37.58
C SER A 8 26.28 45.68 37.59
N LEU A 9 26.51 45.13 38.79
CA LEU A 9 26.70 43.70 38.95
C LEU A 9 25.38 42.91 38.64
N PHE A 10 24.23 43.43 39.10
CA PHE A 10 22.93 42.84 38.85
C PHE A 10 22.53 42.93 37.37
N ALA A 11 22.83 44.03 36.68
CA ALA A 11 22.59 44.16 35.24
C ALA A 11 23.45 43.20 34.42
N GLY A 12 24.70 42.96 34.81
CA GLY A 12 25.61 42.01 34.18
C GLY A 12 25.14 40.55 34.31
N ILE A 13 24.65 40.15 35.49
CA ILE A 13 24.13 38.81 35.75
C ILE A 13 22.82 38.58 34.98
N LEU A 14 21.95 39.59 34.87
CA LEU A 14 20.71 39.49 34.11
C LEU A 14 20.97 39.34 32.60
N PHE A 15 21.99 40.03 32.06
CA PHE A 15 22.37 39.90 30.65
C PHE A 15 22.97 38.52 30.33
N ILE A 16 23.77 37.97 31.24
CA ILE A 16 24.36 36.62 31.05
C ILE A 16 23.30 35.53 31.11
N SER A 17 22.28 35.69 31.98
CA SER A 17 21.19 34.70 32.06
C SER A 17 20.26 34.68 30.81
N ILE A 18 20.12 35.82 30.12
CA ILE A 18 19.34 35.92 28.89
C ILE A 18 20.07 35.27 27.69
N MET A 19 21.42 35.32 27.69
CA MET A 19 22.21 34.65 26.64
C MET A 19 22.17 33.10 26.70
N PHE A 20 21.92 32.51 27.88
CA PHE A 20 21.85 31.09 28.02
C PHE A 20 20.49 30.47 27.62
N ILE A 21 19.43 31.28 27.47
CA ILE A 21 18.11 30.81 27.07
C ILE A 21 17.99 30.74 25.55
N ALA A 22 18.85 31.45 24.80
CA ALA A 22 18.81 31.51 23.34
C ALA A 22 19.52 30.33 22.61
N THR A 23 20.20 29.44 23.33
CA THR A 23 20.90 28.28 22.75
C THR A 23 20.19 26.95 22.97
N SER A 24 18.93 26.98 23.38
CA SER A 24 18.09 25.77 23.42
C SER A 24 17.20 25.65 22.18
N CYS A 25 17.68 26.09 21.01
CA CYS A 25 17.30 25.43 19.79
C CYS A 25 18.20 24.19 19.68
N SER A 26 17.74 23.05 20.19
CA SER A 26 18.28 21.81 19.72
C SER A 26 18.12 21.84 18.20
N ASP A 27 19.22 21.76 17.46
CA ASP A 27 19.21 21.17 16.16
C ASP A 27 18.64 19.76 16.36
N SER A 28 17.30 19.63 16.37
CA SER A 28 16.71 18.48 15.82
C SER A 28 17.11 18.56 14.34
N THR A 29 18.19 17.91 13.98
CA THR A 29 18.26 17.27 12.69
C THR A 29 17.02 16.38 12.70
N ASP A 30 15.89 16.94 12.25
CA ASP A 30 14.83 16.13 11.69
C ASP A 30 15.54 15.34 10.61
N ASP A 31 15.93 14.11 10.92
CA ASP A 31 16.15 13.11 9.92
C ASP A 31 14.80 13.03 9.19
N PHE A 32 14.65 13.87 8.18
CA PHE A 32 13.59 13.72 7.20
C PHE A 32 13.85 12.35 6.58
N ILE A 33 13.13 11.36 7.07
CA ILE A 33 13.04 10.09 6.36
C ILE A 33 12.35 10.46 5.06
N GLU A 34 13.14 10.62 4.02
CA GLU A 34 12.63 10.89 2.68
C GLU A 34 11.90 9.63 2.25
N THR A 35 10.57 9.65 2.38
CA THR A 35 9.72 8.54 1.96
C THR A 35 9.60 8.61 0.44
N GLU A 36 10.15 7.64 -0.24
CA GLU A 36 9.99 7.46 -1.67
C GLU A 36 8.79 6.56 -1.97
N TRP A 37 8.23 6.71 -3.16
CA TRP A 37 7.12 5.89 -3.61
C TRP A 37 7.14 5.72 -5.13
N ASN A 38 6.62 4.58 -5.58
CA ASN A 38 6.42 4.29 -6.99
C ASN A 38 5.03 3.69 -7.23
N ILE A 39 4.45 3.99 -8.39
CA ILE A 39 3.15 3.47 -8.80
C ILE A 39 3.28 2.77 -10.15
N GLU A 40 2.83 1.51 -10.18
CA GLU A 40 2.67 0.76 -11.42
C GLU A 40 1.21 0.40 -11.67
N ASN A 41 0.74 0.59 -12.91
CA ASN A 41 -0.60 0.23 -13.30
C ASN A 41 -0.56 -0.95 -14.28
N PHE A 42 -1.48 -1.89 -14.09
CA PHE A 42 -1.56 -3.11 -14.87
C PHE A 42 -2.96 -3.33 -15.43
N THR A 43 -3.04 -3.76 -16.68
CA THR A 43 -4.28 -4.29 -17.24
C THR A 43 -4.12 -5.78 -17.45
N VAL A 44 -5.05 -6.55 -16.92
CA VAL A 44 -5.16 -8.00 -17.12
C VAL A 44 -6.44 -8.28 -17.87
N ASN A 45 -6.32 -8.70 -19.13
CA ASN A 45 -7.46 -9.10 -19.93
C ASN A 45 -7.93 -10.51 -19.56
N ALA A 46 -9.20 -10.83 -19.81
CA ALA A 46 -9.80 -12.14 -19.52
C ALA A 46 -9.00 -13.33 -20.06
N SER A 47 -8.37 -13.18 -21.24
CA SER A 47 -7.55 -14.22 -21.88
C SER A 47 -6.16 -14.42 -21.24
N GLN A 48 -5.74 -13.54 -20.34
CA GLN A 48 -4.41 -13.56 -19.72
C GLN A 48 -4.39 -14.26 -18.36
N TRP A 49 -5.54 -14.71 -17.89
CA TRP A 49 -5.65 -15.51 -16.68
C TRP A 49 -5.35 -16.97 -16.97
N THR A 50 -4.49 -17.57 -16.17
CA THR A 50 -4.11 -18.99 -16.23
C THR A 50 -4.55 -19.70 -14.95
N TRP A 51 -5.22 -20.84 -15.08
CA TRP A 51 -5.63 -21.62 -13.92
C TRP A 51 -4.43 -22.35 -13.31
N ASN A 52 -4.21 -22.12 -12.03
CA ASN A 52 -3.26 -22.88 -11.23
C ASN A 52 -3.99 -23.95 -10.43
N SER A 53 -3.93 -25.20 -10.92
CA SER A 53 -4.63 -26.34 -10.29
C SER A 53 -4.04 -26.77 -8.94
N ASN A 54 -2.83 -26.33 -8.60
CA ASN A 54 -2.24 -26.65 -7.31
C ASN A 54 -2.76 -25.72 -6.20
N LEU A 55 -3.12 -24.48 -6.56
CA LEU A 55 -3.64 -23.48 -5.66
C LEU A 55 -5.14 -23.22 -5.84
N ASN A 56 -5.77 -23.87 -6.83
CA ASN A 56 -7.19 -23.73 -7.19
C ASN A 56 -7.60 -22.26 -7.39
N ARG A 57 -6.80 -21.51 -8.16
CA ARG A 57 -7.04 -20.10 -8.44
C ARG A 57 -6.62 -19.71 -9.86
N TRP A 58 -7.20 -18.63 -10.38
CA TRP A 58 -6.73 -17.97 -11.59
C TRP A 58 -5.58 -17.03 -11.26
N GLU A 59 -4.53 -17.05 -12.07
CA GLU A 59 -3.32 -16.22 -11.89
C GLU A 59 -2.98 -15.44 -13.15
N ALA A 60 -2.47 -14.23 -12.96
CA ALA A 60 -1.88 -13.39 -13.99
C ALA A 60 -0.59 -12.77 -13.47
N VAL A 61 0.55 -13.29 -13.94
CA VAL A 61 1.88 -12.83 -13.56
C VAL A 61 2.26 -11.62 -14.40
N ARG A 62 2.85 -10.59 -13.76
CA ARG A 62 3.34 -9.38 -14.41
C ARG A 62 4.71 -9.00 -13.84
N PRO A 63 5.62 -8.46 -14.67
CA PRO A 63 6.88 -7.91 -14.15
C PRO A 63 6.58 -6.73 -13.23
N LEU A 64 7.31 -6.64 -12.13
CA LEU A 64 7.26 -5.52 -11.18
C LEU A 64 8.68 -4.93 -11.09
N GLY A 65 8.91 -3.80 -11.79
CA GLY A 65 10.24 -3.34 -12.14
C GLY A 65 11.05 -2.71 -11.00
N PHE A 66 10.40 -2.24 -9.94
CA PHE A 66 11.04 -1.44 -8.90
C PHE A 66 11.15 -2.15 -7.54
N ILE A 67 10.78 -3.42 -7.46
CA ILE A 67 10.88 -4.14 -6.21
C ILE A 67 12.26 -4.75 -6.04
N ASP A 68 13.04 -4.21 -5.12
CA ASP A 68 14.31 -4.77 -4.69
C ASP A 68 14.22 -5.35 -3.26
N GLU A 69 15.34 -5.86 -2.77
CA GLU A 69 15.40 -6.43 -1.42
C GLU A 69 15.12 -5.39 -0.33
N PHE A 70 15.56 -4.14 -0.54
CA PHE A 70 15.35 -3.06 0.42
C PHE A 70 13.85 -2.70 0.54
N ILE A 71 13.16 -2.54 -0.59
CA ILE A 71 11.72 -2.26 -0.62
C ILE A 71 10.93 -3.45 -0.05
N TYR A 72 11.37 -4.68 -0.36
CA TYR A 72 10.72 -5.90 0.14
C TYR A 72 10.79 -6.02 1.65
N GLU A 73 11.93 -5.69 2.27
CA GLU A 73 12.16 -5.84 3.70
C GLU A 73 11.71 -4.63 4.53
N ASN A 74 11.80 -3.42 3.99
CA ASN A 74 11.61 -2.18 4.73
C ASN A 74 10.42 -1.34 4.24
N GLY A 75 9.96 -1.59 3.02
CA GLY A 75 8.87 -0.86 2.40
C GLY A 75 7.49 -1.50 2.61
N SER A 76 6.53 -0.98 1.87
CA SER A 76 5.16 -1.51 1.80
C SER A 76 4.72 -1.59 0.35
N VAL A 77 4.06 -2.70 0.00
CA VAL A 77 3.44 -2.89 -1.31
C VAL A 77 1.93 -3.00 -1.12
N ILE A 78 1.18 -2.07 -1.71
CA ILE A 78 -0.26 -2.00 -1.59
C ILE A 78 -0.87 -2.14 -2.97
N GLY A 79 -1.78 -3.10 -3.12
CA GLY A 79 -2.52 -3.30 -4.37
C GLY A 79 -3.91 -2.72 -4.32
N TYR A 80 -4.39 -2.29 -5.50
CA TYR A 80 -5.76 -1.86 -5.71
C TYR A 80 -6.29 -2.49 -6.98
N VAL A 81 -7.59 -2.79 -7.00
CA VAL A 81 -8.35 -3.11 -8.20
C VAL A 81 -9.30 -1.96 -8.53
N PHE A 82 -9.48 -1.69 -9.82
CA PHE A 82 -10.44 -0.70 -10.30
C PHE A 82 -11.76 -1.39 -10.63
N ILE A 83 -12.83 -0.93 -10.02
CA ILE A 83 -14.19 -1.46 -10.20
C ILE A 83 -15.07 -0.38 -10.81
N GLY A 84 -15.91 -0.77 -11.77
CA GLY A 84 -16.80 0.14 -12.50
C GLY A 84 -16.27 0.51 -13.89
N ALA A 85 -17.02 1.33 -14.60
CA ALA A 85 -16.65 1.79 -15.93
C ALA A 85 -15.62 2.93 -15.84
N GLN A 86 -14.49 2.75 -16.53
CA GLN A 86 -13.38 3.69 -16.54
C GLN A 86 -13.83 5.09 -16.94
N GLY A 87 -13.49 6.09 -16.10
CA GLY A 87 -13.80 7.49 -16.34
C GLY A 87 -15.27 7.89 -16.11
N VAL A 88 -16.13 6.95 -15.65
CA VAL A 88 -17.56 7.22 -15.39
C VAL A 88 -17.89 7.04 -13.90
N ASN A 89 -17.75 5.83 -13.40
CA ASN A 89 -18.04 5.46 -12.01
C ASN A 89 -16.99 4.51 -11.45
N GLU A 90 -15.78 4.61 -11.94
CA GLU A 90 -14.64 3.82 -11.49
C GLU A 90 -14.27 4.17 -10.05
N VAL A 91 -14.05 3.16 -9.24
CA VAL A 91 -13.53 3.29 -7.88
C VAL A 91 -12.30 2.41 -7.71
N GLN A 92 -11.32 2.87 -6.94
CA GLN A 92 -10.18 2.07 -6.52
C GLN A 92 -10.51 1.38 -5.21
N VAL A 93 -10.43 0.07 -5.19
CA VAL A 93 -10.67 -0.75 -3.99
C VAL A 93 -9.37 -1.42 -3.59
N PRO A 94 -8.91 -1.29 -2.34
CA PRO A 94 -7.70 -1.97 -1.89
C PRO A 94 -7.88 -3.49 -1.93
N LEU A 95 -6.82 -4.20 -2.26
CA LEU A 95 -6.76 -5.65 -2.22
C LEU A 95 -6.44 -6.15 -0.80
N PRO A 96 -6.99 -7.30 -0.38
CA PRO A 96 -7.87 -8.18 -1.14
C PRO A 96 -9.31 -7.62 -1.29
N TYR A 97 -9.88 -7.78 -2.49
CA TYR A 97 -11.27 -7.43 -2.77
C TYR A 97 -12.11 -8.70 -2.88
N ILE A 98 -13.17 -8.80 -2.08
CA ILE A 98 -14.05 -9.96 -2.03
C ILE A 98 -15.38 -9.61 -2.70
N ARG A 99 -15.79 -10.42 -3.66
CA ARG A 99 -17.12 -10.40 -4.27
C ARG A 99 -17.95 -11.54 -3.72
N SER A 100 -19.19 -11.27 -3.37
CA SER A 100 -20.15 -12.28 -2.92
C SER A 100 -21.28 -12.41 -3.92
N PHE A 101 -21.66 -13.64 -4.19
CA PHE A 101 -22.75 -14.01 -5.09
C PHE A 101 -23.69 -14.93 -4.36
N LEU A 102 -24.98 -14.73 -4.56
CA LEU A 102 -26.01 -15.66 -4.12
C LEU A 102 -26.33 -16.61 -5.29
N VAL A 103 -25.97 -17.86 -5.15
CA VAL A 103 -26.13 -18.88 -6.21
C VAL A 103 -27.26 -19.81 -5.87
N GLU A 104 -28.25 -19.96 -6.76
CA GLU A 104 -29.33 -20.90 -6.61
C GLU A 104 -28.84 -22.32 -6.98
N VAL A 105 -28.85 -23.24 -6.02
CA VAL A 105 -28.39 -24.62 -6.17
C VAL A 105 -29.54 -25.62 -6.21
N GLY A 106 -30.74 -25.18 -5.93
CA GLY A 106 -31.96 -25.99 -5.95
C GLY A 106 -33.21 -25.12 -5.90
N GLN A 107 -34.40 -25.73 -5.91
CA GLN A 107 -35.66 -24.99 -5.90
C GLN A 107 -35.82 -24.20 -4.61
N ASN A 108 -35.56 -22.87 -4.65
CA ASN A 108 -35.49 -21.93 -3.49
C ASN A 108 -34.37 -22.24 -2.48
N GLU A 109 -33.31 -22.93 -2.91
CA GLU A 109 -32.13 -23.19 -2.10
C GLU A 109 -30.95 -22.39 -2.67
N TYR A 110 -30.34 -21.54 -1.81
CA TYR A 110 -29.26 -20.62 -2.19
C TYR A 110 -28.05 -20.86 -1.32
N ILE A 111 -26.88 -20.71 -1.91
CA ILE A 111 -25.60 -20.69 -1.20
C ILE A 111 -24.88 -19.38 -1.48
N ASP A 112 -24.15 -18.91 -0.48
CA ASP A 112 -23.21 -17.81 -0.66
C ASP A 112 -21.92 -18.34 -1.30
N PHE A 113 -21.57 -17.76 -2.44
CA PHE A 113 -20.33 -18.03 -3.15
C PHE A 113 -19.49 -16.77 -3.15
N THR A 114 -18.19 -16.87 -2.88
CA THR A 114 -17.29 -15.71 -2.89
C THR A 114 -16.10 -15.93 -3.81
N GLU A 115 -15.61 -14.85 -4.39
CA GLU A 115 -14.34 -14.77 -5.09
C GLU A 115 -13.48 -13.71 -4.44
N THR A 116 -12.24 -14.07 -4.13
CA THR A 116 -11.24 -13.15 -3.60
C THR A 116 -10.27 -12.75 -4.72
N ILE A 117 -10.23 -11.46 -5.04
CA ILE A 117 -9.23 -10.88 -5.93
C ILE A 117 -8.12 -10.31 -5.07
N SER A 118 -6.88 -10.73 -5.30
CA SER A 118 -5.75 -10.29 -4.51
C SER A 118 -4.45 -10.30 -5.31
N LEU A 119 -3.34 -10.00 -4.65
CA LEU A 119 -2.01 -10.08 -5.24
C LEU A 119 -0.99 -10.66 -4.26
N GLU A 120 0.05 -11.22 -4.80
CA GLU A 120 1.31 -11.54 -4.13
C GLU A 120 2.47 -11.05 -4.99
N PHE A 121 3.63 -10.79 -4.39
CA PHE A 121 4.78 -10.28 -5.12
C PHE A 121 6.07 -10.96 -4.66
N SER A 122 7.07 -10.95 -5.55
CA SER A 122 8.37 -11.57 -5.31
C SER A 122 9.48 -10.65 -5.80
N HIS A 123 10.35 -10.18 -4.88
CA HIS A 123 11.53 -9.41 -5.25
C HIS A 123 12.57 -10.26 -6.00
N GLN A 124 12.67 -11.56 -5.70
CA GLN A 124 13.62 -12.46 -6.34
C GLN A 124 13.31 -12.70 -7.83
N ARG A 125 12.01 -12.67 -8.19
CA ARG A 125 11.55 -12.81 -9.57
C ARG A 125 11.21 -11.48 -10.24
N ASN A 126 11.19 -10.38 -9.48
CA ASN A 126 10.74 -9.05 -9.91
C ASN A 126 9.36 -9.11 -10.57
N GLU A 127 8.41 -9.73 -9.87
CA GLU A 127 7.08 -9.95 -10.39
C GLU A 127 6.00 -9.76 -9.33
N VAL A 128 4.80 -9.39 -9.80
CA VAL A 128 3.54 -9.44 -9.08
C VAL A 128 2.63 -10.46 -9.74
N THR A 129 1.98 -11.27 -8.91
CA THR A 129 0.95 -12.21 -9.37
C THR A 129 -0.39 -11.73 -8.85
N PHE A 130 -1.26 -11.29 -9.75
CA PHE A 130 -2.67 -11.07 -9.43
C PHE A 130 -3.39 -12.40 -9.47
N PHE A 131 -4.33 -12.63 -8.57
CA PHE A 131 -5.08 -13.88 -8.56
C PHE A 131 -6.56 -13.68 -8.20
N ILE A 132 -7.38 -14.62 -8.66
CA ILE A 132 -8.80 -14.75 -8.33
C ILE A 132 -8.99 -16.14 -7.74
N GLU A 133 -9.35 -16.19 -6.46
CA GLU A 133 -9.55 -17.42 -5.70
C GLU A 133 -11.05 -17.61 -5.42
N PRO A 134 -11.71 -18.63 -6.03
CA PRO A 134 -13.08 -18.97 -5.74
C PRO A 134 -13.19 -19.74 -4.42
N SER A 135 -14.23 -19.48 -3.63
CA SER A 135 -14.42 -20.08 -2.29
C SER A 135 -14.64 -21.60 -2.31
N ASP A 136 -15.09 -22.14 -3.43
CA ASP A 136 -15.31 -23.59 -3.62
C ASP A 136 -14.12 -24.29 -4.27
N GLY A 137 -13.09 -23.55 -4.67
CA GLY A 137 -11.91 -24.07 -5.37
C GLY A 137 -12.18 -24.59 -6.76
N VAL A 138 -13.34 -24.31 -7.36
CA VAL A 138 -13.73 -24.78 -8.69
C VAL A 138 -13.30 -23.77 -9.75
N GLN A 139 -12.81 -24.29 -10.87
CA GLN A 139 -12.42 -23.48 -12.01
C GLN A 139 -13.65 -22.89 -12.71
N ASP A 140 -14.02 -21.65 -12.37
CA ASP A 140 -15.05 -20.90 -13.07
C ASP A 140 -14.43 -20.02 -14.17
N GLN A 141 -14.91 -20.20 -15.42
CA GLN A 141 -14.46 -19.43 -16.57
C GLN A 141 -14.99 -17.99 -16.55
N ASP A 142 -16.13 -17.75 -15.92
CA ASP A 142 -16.78 -16.45 -15.85
C ASP A 142 -16.11 -15.52 -14.81
N ALA A 143 -15.29 -16.08 -13.90
CA ALA A 143 -14.45 -15.33 -12.99
C ALA A 143 -13.39 -14.50 -13.72
N ARG A 144 -12.95 -14.95 -14.91
CA ARG A 144 -11.96 -14.26 -15.73
C ARG A 144 -12.56 -13.06 -16.43
N GLN A 145 -12.39 -11.89 -15.86
CA GLN A 145 -12.79 -10.64 -16.46
C GLN A 145 -11.57 -9.77 -16.78
N ASN A 146 -11.79 -8.66 -17.47
CA ASN A 146 -10.75 -7.65 -17.64
C ASN A 146 -10.68 -6.84 -16.35
N TYR A 147 -9.50 -6.75 -15.77
CA TYR A 147 -9.24 -5.95 -14.57
C TYR A 147 -8.12 -4.97 -14.80
N ASN A 148 -8.27 -3.78 -14.25
CA ASN A 148 -7.19 -2.83 -14.06
C ASN A 148 -6.75 -2.86 -12.60
N PHE A 149 -5.44 -2.91 -12.39
CA PHE A 149 -4.82 -2.92 -11.08
C PHE A 149 -3.85 -1.77 -10.93
N ARG A 150 -3.64 -1.36 -9.71
CA ARG A 150 -2.58 -0.45 -9.32
C ARG A 150 -1.78 -1.05 -8.18
N VAL A 151 -0.46 -1.02 -8.30
CA VAL A 151 0.47 -1.39 -7.23
C VAL A 151 1.21 -0.14 -6.81
N VAL A 152 1.19 0.17 -5.53
CA VAL A 152 1.89 1.29 -4.89
C VAL A 152 2.96 0.69 -4.00
N MET A 153 4.20 1.06 -4.23
CA MET A 153 5.35 0.73 -3.40
C MET A 153 5.79 1.99 -2.67
N ILE A 154 6.05 1.87 -1.37
CA ILE A 154 6.41 2.97 -0.46
C ILE A 154 7.61 2.53 0.36
N TRP A 155 8.68 3.33 0.42
CA TRP A 155 9.89 3.02 1.19
C TRP A 155 10.62 4.26 1.70
#